data_01b726f4ece6f8e5450ad6bd6ac82cdf
#
_entry.id   01b726f4ece6f8e5450ad6bd6ac82cdf
#
_cell.length_a   1.000
_cell.length_b   1.000
_cell.length_c   1.000
_cell.angle_alpha   90.00
_cell.angle_beta   90.00
_cell.angle_gamma   90.00
#
_symmetry.space_group_name_H-M   'P 1'
#
loop_
_entity.id
_entity.type
_entity.pdbx_description
1 polymer ?
#
loop_
_entity_poly.entity_id
_entity_poly.type
_entity_poly.pdbx_seq_one_letter_code
_entity_poly.pdbx_strand_id
1 'polypeptide(L)'
;MTDFATFVNIIIDELTKEGRKHTAETRKYSANRLLMFMGDNPTPMDKWDESFVQDYETWLKTQGLSASTTAFYLSQLCAFYKQAI
;
A
#
# COMPACT_ATOMS: atom_id res chain seq x y z
N MET A 1 1.12 -11.28 14.44
CA MET A 1 1.48 -10.37 13.33
C MET A 1 0.49 -9.22 13.23
N THR A 2 0.98 -8.02 13.02
CA THR A 2 0.15 -6.83 12.89
C THR A 2 -0.55 -6.82 11.53
N ASP A 3 -1.85 -6.54 11.48
CA ASP A 3 -2.53 -6.43 10.21
C ASP A 3 -2.08 -5.17 9.45
N PHE A 4 -2.36 -5.14 8.15
CA PHE A 4 -1.88 -4.07 7.30
C PHE A 4 -2.44 -2.70 7.72
N ALA A 5 -3.72 -2.62 8.09
CA ALA A 5 -4.34 -1.35 8.49
C ALA A 5 -3.66 -0.77 9.74
N THR A 6 -3.40 -1.60 10.73
CA THR A 6 -2.71 -1.18 11.95
C THR A 6 -1.28 -0.74 11.64
N PHE A 7 -0.59 -1.51 10.79
CA PHE A 7 0.78 -1.19 10.37
C PHE A 7 0.84 0.18 9.66
N VAL A 8 -0.09 0.44 8.76
CA VAL A 8 -0.16 1.73 8.05
C VAL A 8 -0.40 2.89 9.01
N ASN A 9 -1.28 2.71 9.99
CA ASN A 9 -1.55 3.75 10.97
C ASN A 9 -0.29 4.10 11.77
N ILE A 10 0.51 3.11 12.12
CA ILE A 10 1.79 3.33 12.82
C ILE A 10 2.73 4.15 11.95
N ILE A 11 2.87 3.80 10.67
CA ILE A 11 3.74 4.50 9.74
C ILE A 11 3.31 5.96 9.57
N ILE A 12 2.01 6.19 9.37
CA ILE A 12 1.46 7.52 9.17
C ILE A 12 1.68 8.38 10.41
N ASP A 13 1.48 7.81 11.59
CA ASP A 13 1.69 8.51 12.85
C ASP A 13 3.16 8.92 13.02
N GLU A 14 4.09 8.02 12.73
CA GLU A 14 5.53 8.31 12.80
C GLU A 14 5.93 9.42 11.84
N LEU A 15 5.44 9.36 10.59
CA LEU A 15 5.74 10.38 9.59
C LEU A 15 5.19 11.74 9.99
N THR A 16 3.99 11.75 10.56
CA THR A 16 3.35 12.98 11.02
C THR A 16 4.16 13.60 12.17
N LYS A 17 4.65 12.79 13.10
CA LYS A 17 5.49 13.24 14.22
C LYS A 17 6.81 13.82 13.74
N GLU A 18 7.34 13.31 12.64
CA GLU A 18 8.57 13.81 12.03
C GLU A 18 8.35 15.08 11.21
N GLY A 19 7.11 15.54 11.09
CA GLY A 19 6.77 16.70 10.28
C GLY A 19 6.67 16.43 8.78
N ARG A 20 6.61 15.15 8.40
CA ARG A 20 6.56 14.73 7.00
C ARG A 20 5.12 14.49 6.54
N LYS A 21 4.31 15.53 6.65
CA LYS A 21 2.87 15.42 6.36
C LYS A 21 2.57 15.00 4.94
N HIS A 22 3.30 15.52 3.96
CA HIS A 22 3.08 15.18 2.56
C HIS A 22 3.33 13.70 2.30
N THR A 23 4.44 13.17 2.84
CA THR A 23 4.76 11.75 2.72
C THR A 23 3.70 10.90 3.44
N ALA A 24 3.24 11.35 4.61
CA ALA A 24 2.18 10.65 5.34
C ALA A 24 0.89 10.55 4.53
N GLU A 25 0.49 11.64 3.87
CA GLU A 25 -0.70 11.65 3.02
C GLU A 25 -0.55 10.71 1.83
N THR A 26 0.60 10.71 1.18
CA THR A 26 0.90 9.83 0.07
C THR A 26 0.78 8.36 0.48
N ARG A 27 1.35 8.00 1.63
CA ARG A 27 1.25 6.66 2.18
C ARG A 27 -0.20 6.28 2.47
N LYS A 28 -0.96 7.22 3.03
CA LYS A 28 -2.37 6.99 3.38
C LYS A 28 -3.20 6.69 2.13
N TYR A 29 -3.06 7.49 1.07
CA TYR A 29 -3.80 7.27 -0.18
C TYR A 29 -3.43 5.92 -0.81
N SER A 30 -2.15 5.60 -0.83
CA SER A 30 -1.67 4.34 -1.39
C SER A 30 -2.20 3.15 -0.60
N ALA A 31 -2.20 3.25 0.73
CA ALA A 31 -2.71 2.19 1.60
C ALA A 31 -4.21 1.99 1.41
N ASN A 32 -4.97 3.08 1.29
CA ASN A 32 -6.41 3.00 1.08
C ASN A 32 -6.72 2.27 -0.24
N ARG A 33 -5.96 2.55 -1.28
CA ARG A 33 -6.15 1.89 -2.58
C ARG A 33 -5.89 0.39 -2.46
N LEU A 34 -4.83 0.02 -1.76
CA LEU A 34 -4.49 -1.39 -1.55
C LEU A 34 -5.57 -2.09 -0.70
N LEU A 35 -6.08 -1.41 0.33
CA LEU A 35 -7.17 -1.97 1.14
C LEU A 35 -8.43 -2.19 0.31
N MET A 36 -8.75 -1.28 -0.61
CA MET A 36 -9.86 -1.46 -1.54
C MET A 36 -9.68 -2.70 -2.40
N PHE A 37 -8.47 -2.94 -2.88
CA PHE A 37 -8.16 -4.13 -3.68
C PHE A 37 -8.36 -5.40 -2.87
N MET A 38 -7.88 -5.43 -1.63
CA MET A 38 -7.98 -6.63 -0.79
C MET A 38 -9.40 -6.91 -0.31
N GLY A 39 -10.24 -5.88 -0.21
CA GLY A 39 -11.64 -6.04 0.19
C GLY A 39 -11.80 -6.54 1.62
N ASP A 40 -12.80 -7.40 1.83
CA ASP A 40 -13.17 -7.87 3.17
C ASP A 40 -12.20 -8.91 3.75
N ASN A 41 -11.35 -9.50 2.92
CA ASN A 41 -10.40 -10.54 3.35
C ASN A 41 -8.98 -10.09 3.03
N PRO A 42 -8.41 -9.17 3.83
CA PRO A 42 -7.06 -8.67 3.56
C PRO A 42 -6.02 -9.79 3.61
N THR A 43 -5.17 -9.83 2.60
CA THR A 43 -4.06 -10.78 2.57
C THR A 43 -2.98 -10.32 3.54
N PRO A 44 -2.55 -11.17 4.49
CA PRO A 44 -1.45 -10.81 5.39
C PRO A 44 -0.18 -10.47 4.62
N MET A 45 0.59 -9.51 5.12
CA MET A 45 1.80 -9.07 4.43
C MET A 45 2.83 -10.17 4.21
N ASP A 46 2.89 -11.16 5.09
CA ASP A 46 3.80 -12.29 4.94
C ASP A 46 3.39 -13.25 3.82
N LYS A 47 2.18 -13.06 3.29
CA LYS A 47 1.67 -13.84 2.15
C LYS A 47 1.81 -13.10 0.82
N TRP A 48 2.29 -11.86 0.85
CA TRP A 48 2.48 -11.11 -0.39
C TRP A 48 3.65 -11.71 -1.17
N ASP A 49 3.37 -12.08 -2.41
CA ASP A 49 4.35 -12.66 -3.33
C ASP A 49 4.22 -11.99 -4.68
N GLU A 50 4.97 -12.49 -5.66
CA GLU A 50 4.95 -11.95 -7.02
C GLU A 50 3.55 -12.01 -7.62
N SER A 51 2.82 -13.08 -7.34
CA SER A 51 1.45 -13.26 -7.82
C SER A 51 0.53 -12.17 -7.26
N PHE A 52 0.65 -11.87 -5.98
CA PHE A 52 -0.12 -10.81 -5.35
C PHE A 52 0.16 -9.45 -6.00
N VAL A 53 1.44 -9.16 -6.26
CA VAL A 53 1.84 -7.90 -6.90
C VAL A 53 1.26 -7.79 -8.30
N GLN A 54 1.32 -8.87 -9.08
CA GLN A 54 0.76 -8.91 -10.43
C GLN A 54 -0.75 -8.72 -10.43
N ASP A 55 -1.44 -9.33 -9.51
CA ASP A 55 -2.89 -9.19 -9.35
C ASP A 55 -3.27 -7.75 -9.01
N TYR A 56 -2.50 -7.12 -8.13
CA TYR A 56 -2.73 -5.72 -7.78
C TYR A 56 -2.50 -4.81 -8.98
N GLU A 57 -1.45 -5.05 -9.75
CA GLU A 57 -1.17 -4.29 -10.97
C GLU A 57 -2.33 -4.40 -11.96
N THR A 58 -2.82 -5.61 -12.19
CA THR A 58 -3.94 -5.84 -13.09
C THR A 58 -5.19 -5.09 -12.61
N TRP A 59 -5.46 -5.17 -11.30
CA TRP A 59 -6.60 -4.47 -10.73
C TRP A 59 -6.49 -2.95 -10.89
N LEU A 60 -5.29 -2.40 -10.66
CA LEU A 60 -5.06 -0.96 -10.82
C LEU A 60 -5.36 -0.51 -12.26
N LYS A 61 -4.99 -1.32 -13.23
CA LYS A 61 -5.27 -1.02 -14.63
C LYS A 61 -6.77 -0.98 -14.92
N THR A 62 -7.57 -1.81 -14.24
CA THR A 62 -9.02 -1.81 -14.40
C THR A 62 -9.67 -0.56 -13.82
N GLN A 63 -8.96 0.19 -12.96
CA GLN A 63 -9.45 1.43 -12.37
C GLN A 63 -9.26 2.64 -13.28
N GLY A 64 -8.76 2.43 -14.50
CA GLY A 64 -8.56 3.51 -15.46
C GLY A 64 -7.36 4.38 -15.17
N LEU A 65 -6.40 3.89 -14.39
CA LEU A 65 -5.21 4.64 -14.02
C LEU A 65 -4.16 4.59 -15.14
N SER A 66 -3.38 5.68 -15.27
CA SER A 66 -2.29 5.72 -16.23
C SER A 66 -1.17 4.76 -15.82
N ALA A 67 -0.27 4.46 -16.74
CA ALA A 67 0.88 3.61 -16.46
C ALA A 67 1.76 4.21 -15.35
N SER A 68 1.95 5.53 -15.37
CA SER A 68 2.74 6.23 -14.34
C SER A 68 2.11 6.10 -12.96
N THR A 69 0.80 6.28 -12.87
CA THR A 69 0.08 6.18 -11.61
C THR A 69 0.09 4.74 -11.10
N THR A 70 -0.09 3.78 -11.99
CA THR A 70 0.00 2.35 -11.63
C THR A 70 1.38 2.02 -11.07
N ALA A 71 2.43 2.47 -11.73
CA ALA A 71 3.80 2.26 -11.25
C ALA A 71 4.03 2.90 -9.88
N PHE A 72 3.44 4.08 -9.64
CA PHE A 72 3.53 4.75 -8.35
C PHE A 72 2.92 3.90 -7.24
N TYR A 73 1.73 3.36 -7.44
CA TYR A 73 1.09 2.52 -6.41
C TYR A 73 1.85 1.22 -6.17
N LEU A 74 2.43 0.63 -7.21
CA LEU A 74 3.26 -0.57 -7.05
C LEU A 74 4.52 -0.26 -6.25
N SER A 75 5.13 0.90 -6.49
CA SER A 75 6.28 1.36 -5.74
C SER A 75 5.94 1.53 -4.25
N GLN A 76 4.76 2.07 -3.95
CA GLN A 76 4.29 2.23 -2.58
C GLN A 76 4.07 0.87 -1.90
N LEU A 77 3.50 -0.09 -2.63
CA LEU A 77 3.33 -1.45 -2.14
C LEU A 77 4.66 -2.06 -1.72
N CYS A 78 5.67 -1.94 -2.58
CA CYS A 78 7.01 -2.45 -2.29
C CYS A 78 7.63 -1.75 -1.08
N ALA A 79 7.41 -0.44 -0.92
CA ALA A 79 7.90 0.31 0.21
C ALA A 79 7.29 -0.18 1.52
N PHE A 80 5.97 -0.44 1.53
CA PHE A 80 5.32 -1.00 2.71
C PHE A 80 5.90 -2.37 3.06
N TYR A 81 6.07 -3.22 2.07
CA TYR A 81 6.60 -4.56 2.29
C TYR A 81 8.01 -4.52 2.86
N LYS A 82 8.88 -3.70 2.30
CA LYS A 82 10.26 -3.56 2.79
C LYS A 82 10.31 -3.01 4.21
N GLN A 83 9.39 -2.13 4.57
CA GLN A 83 9.35 -1.55 5.90
C GLN A 83 8.83 -2.54 6.94
N ALA A 84 8.01 -3.49 6.53
CA ALA A 84 7.44 -4.51 7.42
C ALA A 84 8.41 -5.63 7.76
N ILE A 85 9.39 -5.88 6.91
CA ILE A 85 10.34 -6.99 7.08
C ILE A 85 11.49 -6.60 8.02
#